data_57356160ba2e8a3881cfa9b849e202e8
#
_entry.id   57356160ba2e8a3881cfa9b849e202e8
#
_cell.length_a   1.000
_cell.length_b   1.000
_cell.length_c   1.000
_cell.angle_alpha   90.00
_cell.angle_beta   90.00
_cell.angle_gamma   90.00
#
_symmetry.space_group_name_H-M   'P 1'
#
loop_
_entity.id
_entity.type
_entity.pdbx_description
1 polymer ?
#
loop_
_entity_poly.entity_id
_entity_poly.type
_entity_poly.pdbx_seq_one_letter_code
_entity_poly.pdbx_strand_id
1 'polypeptide(L)'
;MKYKHVFSICAYGDSPYLEACIRSLKEQTVPSHIILCTSTPSSYIDRLAWRYGIPVYVRHGESNIRDDWNFAYHMADGEFVTIAHQDDMYHRDYAASLLKARQSYGDMTVFTTDYVIVKKGRLITGDGMLWIKRLLRLPLRLHALSHLE
;
A
#
# COMPACT_ATOMS: atom_id res chain seq x y z
N MET A 1 -0.28 -5.74 18.65
CA MET A 1 0.27 -5.50 17.31
C MET A 1 1.61 -6.21 17.18
N LYS A 2 1.69 -7.14 16.25
CA LYS A 2 2.85 -8.03 16.07
C LYS A 2 3.96 -7.40 15.23
N TYR A 3 3.59 -6.54 14.28
CA TYR A 3 4.51 -5.93 13.33
C TYR A 3 4.48 -4.41 13.41
N LYS A 4 5.60 -3.74 13.13
CA LYS A 4 5.64 -2.27 13.04
C LYS A 4 4.89 -1.76 11.82
N HIS A 5 4.99 -2.50 10.70
CA HIS A 5 4.32 -2.15 9.46
C HIS A 5 3.88 -3.41 8.71
N VAL A 6 2.68 -3.37 8.15
CA VAL A 6 2.09 -4.43 7.32
C VAL A 6 1.61 -3.84 6.00
N PHE A 7 2.00 -4.44 4.89
CA PHE A 7 1.32 -4.26 3.61
C PHE A 7 0.18 -5.26 3.51
N SER A 8 -1.05 -4.78 3.39
CA SER A 8 -2.22 -5.61 3.14
C SER A 8 -2.66 -5.41 1.69
N ILE A 9 -2.39 -6.39 0.84
CA ILE A 9 -2.72 -6.33 -0.59
C ILE A 9 -4.20 -6.65 -0.75
N CYS A 10 -4.96 -5.75 -1.40
CA CYS A 10 -6.30 -6.01 -1.85
C CYS A 10 -6.26 -6.57 -3.28
N ALA A 11 -6.49 -7.88 -3.42
CA ALA A 11 -6.51 -8.55 -4.72
C ALA A 11 -7.95 -8.83 -5.16
N TYR A 12 -8.23 -8.56 -6.43
CA TYR A 12 -9.52 -8.78 -7.07
C TYR A 12 -9.32 -9.39 -8.46
N GLY A 13 -9.87 -10.57 -8.67
CA GLY A 13 -9.71 -11.32 -9.93
C GLY A 13 -8.25 -11.62 -10.27
N ASP A 14 -8.02 -12.06 -11.49
CA ASP A 14 -6.68 -12.42 -12.00
C ASP A 14 -5.98 -11.21 -12.61
N SER A 15 -5.60 -10.23 -11.78
CA SER A 15 -4.91 -9.03 -12.25
C SER A 15 -3.51 -9.31 -12.77
N PRO A 16 -3.16 -8.90 -14.00
CA PRO A 16 -1.81 -9.07 -14.53
C PRO A 16 -0.75 -8.23 -13.80
N TYR A 17 -1.17 -7.29 -12.96
CA TYR A 17 -0.27 -6.41 -12.22
C TYR A 17 0.06 -6.92 -10.81
N LEU A 18 -0.70 -7.90 -10.28
CA LEU A 18 -0.55 -8.39 -8.92
C LEU A 18 0.88 -8.86 -8.62
N GLU A 19 1.54 -9.58 -9.55
CA GLU A 19 2.91 -10.02 -9.33
C GLU A 19 3.90 -8.87 -9.25
N ALA A 20 3.74 -7.82 -10.07
CA ALA A 20 4.58 -6.62 -10.01
C ALA A 20 4.39 -5.85 -8.68
N CYS A 21 3.14 -5.74 -8.20
CA CYS A 21 2.85 -5.20 -6.89
C CYS A 21 3.60 -5.99 -5.80
N ILE A 22 3.40 -7.30 -5.72
CA ILE A 22 4.05 -8.18 -4.73
C ILE A 22 5.58 -8.00 -4.74
N ARG A 23 6.20 -8.00 -5.91
CA ARG A 23 7.65 -7.82 -6.03
C ARG A 23 8.09 -6.48 -5.45
N SER A 24 7.41 -5.40 -5.77
CA SER A 24 7.75 -4.06 -5.23
C SER A 24 7.69 -4.00 -3.70
N LEU A 25 6.77 -4.78 -3.09
CA LEU A 25 6.64 -4.89 -1.64
C LEU A 25 7.73 -5.78 -1.02
N LYS A 26 8.16 -6.82 -1.71
CA LYS A 26 9.27 -7.69 -1.29
C LYS A 26 10.64 -7.02 -1.41
N GLU A 27 10.79 -6.07 -2.32
CA GLU A 27 12.02 -5.33 -2.60
C GLU A 27 12.22 -4.08 -1.71
N GLN A 28 11.41 -3.92 -0.64
CA GLN A 28 11.57 -2.81 0.29
C GLN A 28 12.92 -2.87 1.02
N THR A 29 13.58 -1.70 1.16
CA THR A 29 14.87 -1.58 1.89
C THR A 29 14.74 -1.90 3.38
N VAL A 30 13.55 -1.67 3.94
CA VAL A 30 13.18 -2.13 5.28
C VAL A 30 12.05 -3.14 5.14
N PRO A 31 12.28 -4.43 5.47
CA PRO A 31 11.27 -5.46 5.34
C PRO A 31 10.01 -5.17 6.16
N SER A 32 8.87 -5.40 5.55
CA SER A 32 7.56 -5.33 6.20
C SER A 32 6.85 -6.67 6.06
N HIS A 33 5.94 -6.96 6.97
CA HIS A 33 5.06 -8.10 6.80
C HIS A 33 4.09 -7.83 5.64
N ILE A 34 3.82 -8.85 4.84
CA ILE A 34 2.92 -8.73 3.69
C ILE A 34 1.84 -9.79 3.84
N ILE A 35 0.59 -9.38 3.70
CA ILE A 35 -0.58 -10.25 3.61
C ILE A 35 -1.33 -9.96 2.31
N LEU A 36 -2.10 -10.92 1.84
CA LEU A 36 -2.98 -10.78 0.69
C LEU A 36 -4.41 -11.07 1.10
N CYS A 37 -5.32 -10.14 0.82
CA CYS A 37 -6.74 -10.24 1.11
C CYS A 37 -7.53 -10.21 -0.20
N THR A 38 -8.52 -11.09 -0.33
CA THR A 38 -9.36 -11.18 -1.54
C THR A 38 -10.76 -11.62 -1.21
N SER A 39 -11.74 -11.13 -1.96
CA SER A 39 -13.11 -11.66 -2.02
C SER A 39 -13.36 -12.51 -3.28
N THR A 40 -12.35 -12.63 -4.15
CA THR A 40 -12.41 -13.39 -5.40
C THR A 40 -11.24 -14.38 -5.48
N PRO A 41 -11.18 -15.39 -4.59
CA PRO A 41 -10.07 -16.34 -4.57
C PRO A 41 -9.96 -17.08 -5.90
N SER A 42 -8.73 -17.29 -6.35
CA SER A 42 -8.45 -18.02 -7.60
C SER A 42 -7.13 -18.76 -7.53
N SER A 43 -6.97 -19.77 -8.38
CA SER A 43 -5.72 -20.51 -8.50
C SER A 43 -4.53 -19.63 -8.92
N TYR A 44 -4.77 -18.51 -9.59
CA TYR A 44 -3.75 -17.52 -9.93
C TYR A 44 -3.23 -16.81 -8.69
N ILE A 45 -4.13 -16.30 -7.85
CA ILE A 45 -3.80 -15.65 -6.57
C ILE A 45 -3.05 -16.62 -5.67
N ASP A 46 -3.56 -17.85 -5.52
CA ASP A 46 -2.95 -18.88 -4.67
C ASP A 46 -1.53 -19.22 -5.11
N ARG A 47 -1.29 -19.39 -6.43
CA ARG A 47 0.06 -19.66 -6.97
C ARG A 47 1.04 -18.52 -6.67
N LEU A 48 0.62 -17.27 -6.83
CA LEU A 48 1.47 -16.12 -6.53
C LEU A 48 1.75 -16.04 -5.03
N ALA A 49 0.74 -16.16 -4.19
CA ALA A 49 0.89 -16.13 -2.74
C ALA A 49 1.84 -17.23 -2.25
N TRP A 50 1.69 -18.46 -2.76
CA TRP A 50 2.59 -19.57 -2.45
C TRP A 50 4.02 -19.29 -2.90
N ARG A 51 4.21 -18.82 -4.14
CA ARG A 51 5.54 -18.49 -4.71
C ARG A 51 6.30 -17.47 -3.86
N TYR A 52 5.59 -16.48 -3.33
CA TYR A 52 6.20 -15.39 -2.57
C TYR A 52 6.11 -15.58 -1.04
N GLY A 53 5.55 -16.69 -0.57
CA GLY A 53 5.40 -16.99 0.86
C GLY A 53 4.53 -15.95 1.57
N ILE A 54 3.37 -15.60 0.98
CA ILE A 54 2.43 -14.59 1.50
C ILE A 54 1.17 -15.30 1.99
N PRO A 55 0.72 -15.08 3.23
CA PRO A 55 -0.55 -15.62 3.71
C PRO A 55 -1.73 -14.96 2.97
N VAL A 56 -2.72 -15.78 2.61
CA VAL A 56 -3.96 -15.35 1.95
C VAL A 56 -5.11 -15.40 2.93
N TYR A 57 -5.87 -14.33 2.98
CA TYR A 57 -7.12 -14.22 3.72
C TYR A 57 -8.28 -14.02 2.76
N VAL A 58 -9.29 -14.87 2.85
CA VAL A 58 -10.45 -14.83 1.96
C VAL A 58 -11.64 -14.23 2.69
N ARG A 59 -12.18 -13.13 2.16
CA ARG A 59 -13.45 -12.57 2.63
C ARG A 59 -14.61 -13.25 1.89
N HIS A 60 -15.59 -13.72 2.63
CA HIS A 60 -16.82 -14.26 2.06
C HIS A 60 -17.85 -13.15 1.82
N GLY A 61 -18.71 -13.35 0.84
CA GLY A 61 -19.77 -12.43 0.45
C GLY A 61 -19.48 -11.66 -0.84
N GLU A 62 -20.40 -10.78 -1.21
CA GLU A 62 -20.30 -10.00 -2.45
C GLU A 62 -19.08 -9.06 -2.42
N SER A 63 -18.33 -9.03 -3.51
CA SER A 63 -17.14 -8.19 -3.64
C SER A 63 -17.51 -6.73 -3.82
N ASN A 64 -16.97 -5.86 -2.98
CA ASN A 64 -17.05 -4.41 -3.13
C ASN A 64 -15.86 -3.74 -2.43
N ILE A 65 -15.47 -2.57 -2.93
CA ILE A 65 -14.26 -1.85 -2.48
C ILE A 65 -14.29 -1.57 -0.98
N ARG A 66 -15.43 -1.09 -0.45
CA ARG A 66 -15.53 -0.72 0.96
C ARG A 66 -15.24 -1.89 1.88
N ASP A 67 -15.92 -3.01 1.64
CA ASP A 67 -15.85 -4.16 2.53
C ASP A 67 -14.52 -4.92 2.36
N ASP A 68 -13.98 -4.97 1.13
CA ASP A 68 -12.68 -5.57 0.84
C ASP A 68 -11.53 -4.80 1.50
N TRP A 69 -11.55 -3.46 1.48
CA TRP A 69 -10.56 -2.64 2.14
C TRP A 69 -10.65 -2.71 3.66
N ASN A 70 -11.86 -2.68 4.22
CA ASN A 70 -12.07 -2.86 5.65
C ASN A 70 -11.57 -4.22 6.12
N PHE A 71 -11.88 -5.28 5.37
CA PHE A 71 -11.39 -6.61 5.66
C PHE A 71 -9.86 -6.66 5.63
N ALA A 72 -9.22 -6.11 4.59
CA ALA A 72 -7.77 -6.04 4.46
C ALA A 72 -7.11 -5.28 5.62
N TYR A 73 -7.74 -4.20 6.08
CA TYR A 73 -7.28 -3.46 7.25
C TYR A 73 -7.38 -4.30 8.54
N HIS A 74 -8.49 -4.97 8.76
CA HIS A 74 -8.72 -5.77 9.97
C HIS A 74 -7.87 -7.04 10.05
N MET A 75 -7.46 -7.60 8.90
CA MET A 75 -6.57 -8.76 8.87
C MET A 75 -5.11 -8.41 9.18
N ALA A 76 -4.74 -7.15 9.08
CA ALA A 76 -3.37 -6.70 9.27
C ALA A 76 -3.05 -6.43 10.75
N ASP A 77 -2.16 -7.23 11.35
CA ASP A 77 -1.70 -7.07 12.74
C ASP A 77 -0.45 -6.20 12.81
N GLY A 78 -0.57 -4.92 12.46
CA GLY A 78 0.52 -3.94 12.44
C GLY A 78 0.20 -2.64 13.17
N GLU A 79 1.25 -1.97 13.69
CA GLU A 79 1.13 -0.59 14.19
C GLU A 79 0.70 0.36 13.06
N PHE A 80 1.27 0.16 11.88
CA PHE A 80 0.87 0.82 10.64
C PHE A 80 0.45 -0.21 9.60
N VAL A 81 -0.60 0.11 8.87
CA VAL A 81 -1.12 -0.72 7.79
C VAL A 81 -1.17 0.10 6.51
N THR A 82 -0.53 -0.39 5.47
CA THR A 82 -0.70 0.13 4.11
C THR A 82 -1.63 -0.79 3.34
N ILE A 83 -2.81 -0.29 2.98
CA ILE A 83 -3.69 -0.96 2.03
C ILE A 83 -3.05 -0.83 0.66
N ALA A 84 -2.53 -1.93 0.14
CA ALA A 84 -1.83 -1.97 -1.12
C ALA A 84 -2.78 -2.41 -2.23
N HIS A 85 -2.98 -1.56 -3.24
CA HIS A 85 -3.75 -1.94 -4.41
C HIS A 85 -2.93 -2.86 -5.30
N GLN A 86 -3.56 -3.87 -5.86
CA GLN A 86 -2.89 -4.90 -6.65
C GLN A 86 -2.25 -4.39 -7.97
N ASP A 87 -2.59 -3.19 -8.40
CA ASP A 87 -2.11 -2.52 -9.61
C ASP A 87 -1.14 -1.36 -9.33
N ASP A 88 -0.80 -1.15 -8.06
CA ASP A 88 0.19 -0.17 -7.65
C ASP A 88 1.57 -0.80 -7.43
N MET A 89 2.62 -0.01 -7.66
CA MET A 89 4.00 -0.35 -7.34
C MET A 89 4.56 0.65 -6.32
N TYR A 90 5.25 0.13 -5.32
CA TYR A 90 5.80 0.92 -4.23
C TYR A 90 7.29 1.16 -4.42
N HIS A 91 7.73 2.42 -4.22
CA HIS A 91 9.15 2.70 -4.21
C HIS A 91 9.84 1.90 -3.11
N ARG A 92 11.05 1.42 -3.37
CA ARG A 92 11.81 0.57 -2.45
C ARG A 92 12.01 1.15 -1.04
N ASP A 93 11.94 2.45 -0.88
CA ASP A 93 12.14 3.14 0.39
C ASP A 93 10.81 3.59 1.05
N TYR A 94 9.66 3.08 0.59
CA TYR A 94 8.36 3.47 1.14
C TYR A 94 8.25 3.13 2.63
N ALA A 95 8.52 1.88 3.01
CA ALA A 95 8.44 1.44 4.40
C ALA A 95 9.49 2.15 5.27
N ALA A 96 10.71 2.35 4.77
CA ALA A 96 11.75 3.11 5.45
C ALA A 96 11.32 4.56 5.72
N SER A 97 10.71 5.21 4.73
CA SER A 97 10.20 6.59 4.85
C SER A 97 9.07 6.70 5.87
N LEU A 98 8.13 5.74 5.88
CA LEU A 98 7.06 5.68 6.87
C LEU A 98 7.62 5.57 8.29
N LEU A 99 8.53 4.62 8.51
CA LEU A 99 9.11 4.39 9.85
C LEU A 99 9.98 5.56 10.32
N LYS A 100 10.69 6.22 9.40
CA LYS A 100 11.43 7.46 9.68
C LYS A 100 10.48 8.59 10.07
N ALA A 101 9.37 8.77 9.33
CA ALA A 101 8.36 9.77 9.67
C ALA A 101 7.78 9.51 11.06
N ARG A 102 7.46 8.25 11.40
CA ARG A 102 7.00 7.86 12.73
C ARG A 102 7.97 8.26 13.85
N GLN A 103 9.25 8.07 13.62
CA GLN A 103 10.29 8.47 14.59
C GLN A 103 10.39 9.98 14.76
N SER A 104 10.22 10.74 13.66
CA SER A 104 10.36 12.20 13.66
C SER A 104 9.14 12.93 14.24
N TYR A 105 7.94 12.41 13.98
CA TYR A 105 6.69 13.10 14.34
C TYR A 105 5.97 12.51 15.57
N GLY A 106 6.46 11.40 16.12
CA GLY A 106 5.92 10.78 17.33
C GLY A 106 4.49 10.25 17.15
N ASP A 107 3.50 11.12 17.28
CA ASP A 107 2.07 10.75 17.24
C ASP A 107 1.49 10.93 15.83
N MET A 108 1.83 10.00 14.92
CA MET A 108 1.42 10.02 13.53
C MET A 108 0.27 9.03 13.27
N THR A 109 -0.87 9.56 12.83
CA THR A 109 -2.06 8.74 12.50
C THR A 109 -2.10 8.31 11.04
N VAL A 110 -1.65 9.15 10.12
CA VAL A 110 -1.71 8.91 8.67
C VAL A 110 -0.39 9.28 8.02
N PHE A 111 0.09 8.40 7.15
CA PHE A 111 1.26 8.65 6.29
C PHE A 111 0.85 8.60 4.83
N THR A 112 1.19 9.64 4.08
CA THR A 112 0.93 9.71 2.64
C THR A 112 2.20 10.07 1.88
N THR A 113 2.38 9.47 0.71
CA THR A 113 3.46 9.80 -0.22
C THR A 113 2.91 10.47 -1.47
N ASP A 114 3.79 11.07 -2.25
CA ASP A 114 3.48 11.44 -3.62
C ASP A 114 3.48 10.18 -4.50
N TYR A 115 2.86 10.28 -5.66
CA TYR A 115 2.80 9.18 -6.62
C TYR A 115 2.93 9.71 -8.05
N VAL A 116 3.27 8.81 -8.96
CA VAL A 116 3.33 9.05 -10.40
C VAL A 116 2.47 8.01 -11.12
N ILE A 117 1.94 8.38 -12.27
CA ILE A 117 1.17 7.45 -13.10
C ILE A 117 2.14 6.79 -14.08
N VAL A 118 2.06 5.47 -14.19
CA VAL A 118 2.77 4.70 -15.21
C VAL A 118 1.76 4.29 -16.29
N LYS A 119 1.96 4.72 -17.52
CA LYS A 119 1.12 4.32 -18.65
C LYS A 119 2.00 3.80 -19.78
N LYS A 120 1.75 2.56 -20.21
CA LYS A 120 2.54 1.88 -21.25
C LYS A 120 4.06 1.93 -20.97
N GLY A 121 4.45 1.69 -19.70
CA GLY A 121 5.86 1.70 -19.27
C GLY A 121 6.52 3.09 -19.20
N ARG A 122 5.77 4.19 -19.40
CA ARG A 122 6.28 5.56 -19.30
C ARG A 122 5.72 6.25 -18.06
N LEU A 123 6.59 6.96 -17.35
CA LEU A 123 6.19 7.83 -16.24
C LEU A 123 5.48 9.07 -16.75
N ILE A 124 4.27 9.33 -16.26
CA ILE A 124 3.51 10.54 -16.55
C ILE A 124 3.57 11.43 -15.31
N THR A 125 4.35 12.50 -15.41
CA THR A 125 4.53 13.48 -14.32
C THR A 125 3.70 14.76 -14.50
N GLY A 126 3.16 14.98 -15.72
CA GLY A 126 2.46 16.21 -16.12
C GLY A 126 0.93 16.12 -16.15
N ASP A 127 0.32 15.14 -15.46
CA ASP A 127 -1.14 15.04 -15.37
C ASP A 127 -1.71 16.18 -14.50
N GLY A 128 -2.66 16.94 -15.05
CA GLY A 128 -3.30 18.06 -14.35
C GLY A 128 -4.00 17.64 -13.05
N MET A 129 -4.55 16.42 -12.99
CA MET A 129 -5.15 15.88 -11.77
C MET A 129 -4.11 15.63 -10.67
N LEU A 130 -2.90 15.18 -11.02
CA LEU A 130 -1.78 15.06 -10.08
C LEU A 130 -1.39 16.42 -9.49
N TRP A 131 -1.40 17.46 -10.31
CA TRP A 131 -1.09 18.83 -9.88
C TRP A 131 -2.12 19.34 -8.86
N ILE A 132 -3.41 19.14 -9.14
CA ILE A 132 -4.49 19.52 -8.21
C ILE A 132 -4.33 18.78 -6.88
N LYS A 133 -4.09 17.47 -6.91
CA LYS A 133 -3.88 16.66 -5.69
C LYS A 133 -2.62 17.08 -4.90
N ARG A 134 -1.57 17.50 -5.58
CA ARG A 134 -0.35 18.06 -4.94
C ARG A 134 -0.65 19.40 -4.28
N LEU A 135 -1.42 20.26 -4.94
CA LEU A 135 -1.83 21.56 -4.39
C LEU A 135 -2.72 21.41 -3.14
N LEU A 136 -3.69 20.49 -3.18
CA LEU A 136 -4.56 20.19 -2.04
C LEU A 136 -3.81 19.63 -0.82
N ARG A 137 -2.65 19.00 -1.03
CA ARG A 137 -1.78 18.50 0.06
C ARG A 137 -0.79 19.54 0.60
N LEU A 138 -0.68 20.70 -0.03
CA LEU A 138 0.24 21.75 0.39
C LEU A 138 0.01 22.21 1.84
N PRO A 139 -1.23 22.44 2.31
CA PRO A 139 -1.48 22.82 3.71
C PRO A 139 -0.99 21.76 4.71
N LEU A 140 -1.13 20.48 4.40
CA LEU A 140 -0.63 19.39 5.26
C LEU A 140 0.90 19.38 5.35
N ARG A 141 1.61 19.72 4.26
CA ARG A 141 3.06 19.85 4.26
C ARG A 141 3.51 21.06 5.08
N LEU A 142 2.83 22.20 4.98
CA LEU A 142 3.14 23.41 5.74
C LEU A 142 2.89 23.20 7.23
N HIS A 143 1.83 22.50 7.60
CA HIS A 143 1.55 22.16 9.00
C HIS A 143 2.63 21.23 9.58
N ALA A 144 3.08 20.23 8.81
CA ALA A 144 4.19 19.36 9.22
C ALA A 144 5.50 20.13 9.43
N LEU A 145 5.75 21.20 8.67
CA LEU A 145 6.95 22.05 8.82
C LEU A 145 6.87 22.96 10.05
N SER A 146 5.68 23.39 10.47
CA SER A 146 5.49 24.24 11.67
C SER A 146 5.73 23.51 12.99
N HIS A 147 5.82 22.19 12.99
CA HIS A 147 6.16 21.38 14.17
C HIS A 147 7.64 20.99 14.23
N LEU A 148 8.47 21.54 13.36
CA LEU A 148 9.94 21.30 13.34
C LEU A 148 10.74 22.42 14.04
N GLU A 149 10.06 23.40 14.66
CA GLU A 149 10.63 24.37 15.58
C GLU A 149 10.49 23.84 17.02
#